data_921c6b3a33b44f6daf2a9f26da56b26c
#
_entry.id   921c6b3a33b44f6daf2a9f26da56b26c
#
_cell.length_a   1.000
_cell.length_b   1.000
_cell.length_c   1.000
_cell.angle_alpha   90.00
_cell.angle_beta   90.00
_cell.angle_gamma   90.00
#
_symmetry.space_group_name_H-M   'P 1'
#
loop_
_entity.id
_entity.type
_entity.pdbx_description
1 polymer ?
#
loop_
_entity_poly.entity_id
_entity_poly.type
_entity_poly.pdbx_seq_one_letter_code
_entity_poly.pdbx_strand_id
1 'polypeptide(L)'
;MRIGVPKEIKNHEYRVGLTPPSVAELVAAGHDVVVETRAGSGIDFEDQDYIDAGATILADPAAVFAAADMIVKVKEPQASEIAMLEPRHVLFTYLHLAADKPQAQGLMKSGATCIAYETVTAARGGLPLLKPMSEVAGRMSVQVGAHYLEKEQGGRGVLLGGVPGVAPAKVAILGGGVSGVNAAQMAVGMRADVTIYDISNDRLAELDMFFSSQIKTAYASKAAIAAAVKNAHLVIGAVLVPGAAAPKLVTRDMVKTMKRGAVLVDIAIDQGGCFETSHATTHEDPVFEVDGVIHYCVANMPGAVARTSAFALNNATLPFALKLANLGAEAAMKADPHLANGLNVYKGKIAFKAVADDLSLPYQAWQG
;
A
#
# COMPACT_ATOMS: atom_id res chain seq x y z
N MET A 1 7.25 24.97 -12.03
CA MET A 1 7.94 23.65 -12.05
C MET A 1 7.32 22.80 -13.14
N ARG A 2 8.09 21.97 -13.82
CA ARG A 2 7.56 20.99 -14.77
C ARG A 2 7.49 19.60 -14.10
N ILE A 3 6.31 19.00 -14.11
CA ILE A 3 6.03 17.74 -13.44
C ILE A 3 5.85 16.65 -14.49
N GLY A 4 6.60 15.57 -14.36
CA GLY A 4 6.57 14.41 -15.26
C GLY A 4 5.82 13.23 -14.64
N VAL A 5 4.96 12.63 -15.45
CA VAL A 5 4.19 11.44 -15.08
C VAL A 5 4.50 10.34 -16.09
N PRO A 6 5.48 9.48 -15.84
CA PRO A 6 5.73 8.33 -16.69
C PRO A 6 4.66 7.27 -16.48
N LYS A 7 4.51 6.41 -17.48
CA LYS A 7 3.72 5.20 -17.36
C LYS A 7 4.41 4.22 -16.42
N GLU A 8 3.63 3.56 -15.56
CA GLU A 8 4.17 2.50 -14.71
C GLU A 8 4.56 1.26 -15.55
N ILE A 9 5.76 0.74 -15.28
CA ILE A 9 6.33 -0.38 -16.04
C ILE A 9 6.54 -1.65 -15.20
N LYS A 10 6.28 -1.56 -13.89
CA LYS A 10 6.32 -2.74 -13.02
C LYS A 10 5.19 -3.68 -13.39
N ASN A 11 5.46 -5.00 -13.35
CA ASN A 11 4.46 -6.01 -13.69
C ASN A 11 3.19 -5.86 -12.85
N HIS A 12 2.02 -5.91 -13.48
CA HIS A 12 0.70 -5.72 -12.88
C HIS A 12 0.52 -4.39 -12.12
N GLU A 13 1.25 -3.35 -12.52
CA GLU A 13 0.99 -2.00 -12.05
C GLU A 13 0.21 -1.21 -13.10
N TYR A 14 -1.05 -0.98 -12.82
CA TYR A 14 -2.00 -0.31 -13.71
C TYR A 14 -2.37 1.10 -13.24
N ARG A 15 -1.91 1.51 -12.05
CA ARG A 15 -2.13 2.85 -11.50
C ARG A 15 -1.26 3.87 -12.23
N VAL A 16 -1.50 5.14 -11.97
CA VAL A 16 -0.73 6.27 -12.51
C VAL A 16 -0.43 7.29 -11.41
N GLY A 17 0.70 7.95 -11.48
CA GLY A 17 1.16 8.91 -10.47
C GLY A 17 0.22 10.09 -10.28
N LEU A 18 -0.34 10.63 -11.39
CA LEU A 18 -1.35 11.68 -11.37
C LEU A 18 -2.52 11.31 -12.27
N THR A 19 -3.74 11.48 -11.77
CA THR A 19 -4.98 11.39 -12.56
C THR A 19 -5.27 12.74 -13.24
N PRO A 20 -6.10 12.79 -14.32
CA PRO A 20 -6.46 14.05 -14.96
C PRO A 20 -6.97 15.14 -14.01
N PRO A 21 -7.84 14.85 -13.02
CA PRO A 21 -8.22 15.86 -12.02
C PRO A 21 -7.03 16.43 -11.23
N SER A 22 -6.06 15.59 -10.84
CA SER A 22 -4.85 16.05 -10.15
C SER A 22 -3.94 16.90 -11.05
N VAL A 23 -3.88 16.55 -12.33
CA VAL A 23 -3.18 17.36 -13.36
C VAL A 23 -3.82 18.74 -13.48
N ALA A 24 -5.15 18.83 -13.58
CA ALA A 24 -5.86 20.10 -13.67
C ALA A 24 -5.55 21.04 -12.49
N GLU A 25 -5.46 20.51 -11.26
CA GLU A 25 -5.09 21.29 -10.07
C GLU A 25 -3.66 21.83 -10.13
N LEU A 26 -2.71 21.03 -10.62
CA LEU A 26 -1.31 21.45 -10.79
C LEU A 26 -1.18 22.51 -11.88
N VAL A 27 -1.89 22.33 -13.00
CA VAL A 27 -1.93 23.32 -14.10
C VAL A 27 -2.59 24.62 -13.64
N ALA A 28 -3.70 24.54 -12.91
CA ALA A 28 -4.35 25.72 -12.32
C ALA A 28 -3.45 26.46 -11.32
N ALA A 29 -2.53 25.76 -10.65
CA ALA A 29 -1.51 26.34 -9.79
C ALA A 29 -0.31 26.95 -10.56
N GLY A 30 -0.33 26.92 -11.90
CA GLY A 30 0.70 27.54 -12.77
C GLY A 30 1.90 26.64 -13.06
N HIS A 31 1.72 25.32 -12.97
CA HIS A 31 2.76 24.35 -13.29
C HIS A 31 2.54 23.70 -14.66
N ASP A 32 3.62 23.33 -15.32
CA ASP A 32 3.56 22.52 -16.53
C ASP A 32 3.52 21.04 -16.14
N VAL A 33 2.61 20.28 -16.75
CA VAL A 33 2.54 18.82 -16.54
C VAL A 33 2.77 18.10 -17.87
N VAL A 34 3.71 17.17 -17.89
CA VAL A 34 3.97 16.29 -19.03
C VAL A 34 3.68 14.85 -18.63
N VAL A 35 2.94 14.15 -19.47
CA VAL A 35 2.47 12.79 -19.21
C VAL A 35 2.91 11.87 -20.34
N GLU A 36 3.42 10.70 -20.02
CA GLU A 36 3.73 9.70 -21.04
C GLU A 36 2.44 9.18 -21.68
N THR A 37 2.46 9.01 -23.00
CA THR A 37 1.32 8.45 -23.72
C THR A 37 0.84 7.15 -23.09
N ARG A 38 -0.47 6.98 -22.94
CA ARG A 38 -1.12 5.82 -22.37
C ARG A 38 -0.77 5.55 -20.88
N ALA A 39 -0.25 6.53 -20.15
CA ALA A 39 0.06 6.36 -18.73
C ALA A 39 -1.19 6.06 -17.88
N GLY A 40 -2.34 6.63 -18.24
CA GLY A 40 -3.62 6.42 -17.55
C GLY A 40 -4.47 5.25 -18.06
N SER A 41 -4.05 4.57 -19.15
CA SER A 41 -4.90 3.57 -19.82
C SER A 41 -5.30 2.39 -18.94
N GLY A 42 -4.48 2.04 -17.95
CA GLY A 42 -4.78 0.97 -16.98
C GLY A 42 -5.93 1.30 -16.00
N ILE A 43 -6.40 2.55 -15.98
CA ILE A 43 -7.50 3.03 -15.13
C ILE A 43 -8.56 3.80 -15.94
N ASP A 44 -8.69 3.49 -17.23
CA ASP A 44 -9.65 4.06 -18.17
C ASP A 44 -9.51 5.58 -18.35
N PHE A 45 -8.28 6.09 -18.44
CA PHE A 45 -7.98 7.43 -18.91
C PHE A 45 -7.13 7.38 -20.18
N GLU A 46 -7.63 8.04 -21.22
CA GLU A 46 -6.92 8.21 -22.48
C GLU A 46 -6.05 9.47 -22.46
N ASP A 47 -5.16 9.57 -23.43
CA ASP A 47 -4.29 10.76 -23.57
C ASP A 47 -5.10 12.07 -23.68
N GLN A 48 -6.28 12.00 -24.30
CA GLN A 48 -7.17 13.16 -24.45
C GLN A 48 -7.66 13.70 -23.10
N ASP A 49 -7.94 12.82 -22.11
CA ASP A 49 -8.37 13.26 -20.77
C ASP A 49 -7.28 14.11 -20.08
N TYR A 50 -6.01 13.76 -20.31
CA TYR A 50 -4.87 14.53 -19.81
C TYR A 50 -4.65 15.84 -20.57
N ILE A 51 -4.84 15.84 -21.89
CA ILE A 51 -4.79 17.06 -22.73
C ILE A 51 -5.88 18.03 -22.28
N ASP A 52 -7.10 17.54 -22.07
CA ASP A 52 -8.23 18.35 -21.60
C ASP A 52 -7.99 18.92 -20.18
N ALA A 53 -7.21 18.21 -19.35
CA ALA A 53 -6.74 18.68 -18.05
C ALA A 53 -5.56 19.68 -18.13
N GLY A 54 -5.03 19.96 -19.34
CA GLY A 54 -3.95 20.92 -19.59
C GLY A 54 -2.54 20.32 -19.62
N ALA A 55 -2.39 19.00 -19.64
CA ALA A 55 -1.09 18.36 -19.79
C ALA A 55 -0.61 18.31 -21.24
N THR A 56 0.70 18.16 -21.41
CA THR A 56 1.32 17.81 -22.69
C THR A 56 1.64 16.32 -22.69
N ILE A 57 1.23 15.60 -23.74
CA ILE A 57 1.56 14.18 -23.91
C ILE A 57 2.92 14.03 -24.58
N LEU A 58 3.76 13.16 -24.01
CA LEU A 58 5.07 12.80 -24.56
C LEU A 58 5.10 11.32 -24.96
N ALA A 59 5.90 10.98 -25.95
CA ALA A 59 5.84 9.68 -26.61
C ALA A 59 6.43 8.52 -25.79
N ASP A 60 7.38 8.82 -24.90
CA ASP A 60 8.14 7.80 -24.18
C ASP A 60 8.66 8.32 -22.83
N PRO A 61 9.11 7.43 -21.92
CA PRO A 61 9.60 7.84 -20.61
C PRO A 61 10.86 8.72 -20.70
N ALA A 62 11.75 8.52 -21.68
CA ALA A 62 12.96 9.31 -21.80
C ALA A 62 12.63 10.80 -22.06
N ALA A 63 11.63 11.08 -22.89
CA ALA A 63 11.13 12.43 -23.12
C ALA A 63 10.51 13.04 -21.84
N VAL A 64 9.78 12.25 -21.04
CA VAL A 64 9.20 12.71 -19.77
C VAL A 64 10.29 13.08 -18.77
N PHE A 65 11.27 12.18 -18.54
CA PHE A 65 12.37 12.43 -17.61
C PHE A 65 13.24 13.59 -18.05
N ALA A 66 13.53 13.72 -19.37
CA ALA A 66 14.32 14.83 -19.89
C ALA A 66 13.61 16.19 -19.70
N ALA A 67 12.30 16.24 -19.80
CA ALA A 67 11.52 17.47 -19.69
C ALA A 67 11.23 17.90 -18.24
N ALA A 68 11.08 16.95 -17.31
CA ALA A 68 10.56 17.23 -15.98
C ALA A 68 11.62 17.70 -14.97
N ASP A 69 11.17 18.43 -13.94
CA ASP A 69 11.92 18.75 -12.72
C ASP A 69 11.53 17.80 -11.59
N MET A 70 10.24 17.45 -11.52
CA MET A 70 9.69 16.50 -10.53
C MET A 70 9.02 15.34 -11.26
N ILE A 71 9.39 14.12 -10.88
CA ILE A 71 8.79 12.88 -11.37
C ILE A 71 7.83 12.35 -10.29
N VAL A 72 6.57 12.18 -10.67
CA VAL A 72 5.53 11.62 -9.80
C VAL A 72 5.12 10.26 -10.32
N LYS A 73 5.30 9.24 -9.48
CA LYS A 73 4.99 7.83 -9.78
C LYS A 73 4.15 7.21 -8.67
N VAL A 74 3.74 5.97 -8.88
CA VAL A 74 3.14 5.15 -7.85
C VAL A 74 4.18 4.22 -7.23
N LYS A 75 4.84 3.39 -8.06
CA LYS A 75 5.80 2.40 -7.59
C LYS A 75 7.24 2.86 -7.73
N GLU A 76 8.10 2.16 -7.01
CA GLU A 76 9.54 2.34 -7.06
C GLU A 76 10.06 2.30 -8.51
N PRO A 77 10.99 3.21 -8.86
CA PRO A 77 11.52 3.28 -10.21
C PRO A 77 12.33 2.02 -10.52
N GLN A 78 12.11 1.47 -11.71
CA GLN A 78 12.85 0.33 -12.21
C GLN A 78 14.24 0.76 -12.73
N ALA A 79 15.14 -0.18 -12.94
CA ALA A 79 16.54 0.12 -13.32
C ALA A 79 16.67 1.04 -14.54
N SER A 80 15.79 0.89 -15.55
CA SER A 80 15.75 1.76 -16.74
C SER A 80 15.33 3.19 -16.39
N GLU A 81 14.43 3.39 -15.44
CA GLU A 81 13.97 4.70 -14.98
C GLU A 81 15.02 5.38 -14.09
N ILE A 82 15.68 4.60 -13.21
CA ILE A 82 16.78 5.09 -12.38
C ILE A 82 17.92 5.65 -13.25
N ALA A 83 18.20 4.99 -14.38
CA ALA A 83 19.24 5.44 -15.33
C ALA A 83 18.93 6.79 -15.99
N MET A 84 17.65 7.23 -15.98
CA MET A 84 17.22 8.52 -16.54
C MET A 84 17.16 9.64 -15.47
N LEU A 85 17.33 9.29 -14.19
CA LEU A 85 17.33 10.29 -13.12
C LEU A 85 18.63 11.11 -13.11
N GLU A 86 18.49 12.40 -12.85
CA GLU A 86 19.57 13.38 -12.77
C GLU A 86 19.50 14.16 -11.44
N PRO A 87 20.59 14.84 -11.01
CA PRO A 87 20.61 15.61 -9.77
C PRO A 87 19.55 16.71 -9.63
N ARG A 88 18.98 17.18 -10.76
CA ARG A 88 17.90 18.18 -10.77
C ARG A 88 16.53 17.60 -10.44
N HIS A 89 16.37 16.29 -10.54
CA HIS A 89 15.08 15.65 -10.33
C HIS A 89 14.69 15.55 -8.86
N VAL A 90 13.41 15.82 -8.61
CA VAL A 90 12.69 15.40 -7.40
C VAL A 90 11.87 14.18 -7.76
N LEU A 91 12.15 13.04 -7.17
CA LEU A 91 11.37 11.82 -7.33
C LEU A 91 10.40 11.68 -6.15
N PHE A 92 9.10 11.66 -6.42
CA PHE A 92 8.03 11.55 -5.42
C PHE A 92 7.17 10.32 -5.71
N THR A 93 7.34 9.25 -4.94
CA THR A 93 6.76 7.92 -5.18
C THR A 93 6.92 7.01 -3.97
N TYR A 94 6.35 5.80 -3.97
CA TYR A 94 6.79 4.72 -3.08
C TYR A 94 8.19 4.25 -3.50
N LEU A 95 9.05 3.97 -2.53
CA LEU A 95 10.43 3.54 -2.78
C LEU A 95 10.73 2.15 -2.22
N HIS A 96 10.26 1.82 -1.02
CA HIS A 96 10.51 0.54 -0.33
C HIS A 96 12.00 0.15 -0.27
N LEU A 97 12.89 1.11 -0.07
CA LEU A 97 14.35 0.95 -0.21
C LEU A 97 14.97 -0.10 0.72
N ALA A 98 14.40 -0.30 1.91
CA ALA A 98 14.95 -1.25 2.90
C ALA A 98 15.09 -2.69 2.36
N ALA A 99 14.31 -3.04 1.33
CA ALA A 99 14.32 -4.37 0.71
C ALA A 99 15.15 -4.45 -0.59
N ASP A 100 15.65 -3.31 -1.12
CA ASP A 100 16.30 -3.25 -2.45
C ASP A 100 17.58 -2.39 -2.43
N LYS A 101 18.70 -3.02 -2.08
CA LYS A 101 20.00 -2.35 -2.06
C LYS A 101 20.47 -1.86 -3.43
N PRO A 102 20.32 -2.61 -4.55
CA PRO A 102 20.61 -2.11 -5.89
C PRO A 102 19.85 -0.83 -6.25
N GLN A 103 18.55 -0.77 -5.95
CA GLN A 103 17.73 0.43 -6.17
C GLN A 103 18.27 1.60 -5.35
N ALA A 104 18.55 1.42 -4.05
CA ALA A 104 19.09 2.46 -3.18
C ALA A 104 20.42 3.01 -3.73
N GLN A 105 21.35 2.13 -4.16
CA GLN A 105 22.62 2.51 -4.76
C GLN A 105 22.44 3.26 -6.09
N GLY A 106 21.50 2.84 -6.92
CA GLY A 106 21.17 3.51 -8.17
C GLY A 106 20.64 4.92 -7.93
N LEU A 107 19.72 5.09 -6.98
CA LEU A 107 19.19 6.40 -6.61
C LEU A 107 20.27 7.31 -5.99
N MET A 108 21.16 6.78 -5.16
CA MET A 108 22.33 7.53 -4.69
C MET A 108 23.21 8.01 -5.85
N LYS A 109 23.48 7.14 -6.83
CA LYS A 109 24.31 7.46 -7.98
C LYS A 109 23.67 8.54 -8.87
N SER A 110 22.34 8.58 -9.00
CA SER A 110 21.63 9.59 -9.78
C SER A 110 21.78 11.02 -9.23
N GLY A 111 22.03 11.14 -7.92
CA GLY A 111 22.07 12.43 -7.23
C GLY A 111 20.71 13.10 -7.04
N ALA A 112 19.62 12.48 -7.48
CA ALA A 112 18.26 13.00 -7.35
C ALA A 112 17.82 13.14 -5.89
N THR A 113 16.82 14.01 -5.65
CA THR A 113 16.12 14.14 -4.38
C THR A 113 14.96 13.18 -4.36
N CYS A 114 15.01 12.11 -3.55
CA CYS A 114 14.00 11.07 -3.54
C CYS A 114 13.17 11.13 -2.26
N ILE A 115 11.88 11.41 -2.40
CA ILE A 115 10.90 11.53 -1.31
C ILE A 115 9.94 10.36 -1.40
N ALA A 116 10.00 9.48 -0.38
CA ALA A 116 9.20 8.27 -0.31
C ALA A 116 7.84 8.53 0.33
N TYR A 117 6.76 8.09 -0.32
CA TYR A 117 5.42 8.21 0.21
C TYR A 117 5.26 7.52 1.58
N GLU A 118 5.83 6.34 1.72
CA GLU A 118 5.68 5.49 2.92
C GLU A 118 6.38 6.00 4.16
N THR A 119 7.24 7.03 4.05
CA THR A 119 7.93 7.61 5.20
C THR A 119 7.47 9.03 5.53
N VAL A 120 6.61 9.66 4.71
CA VAL A 120 5.93 10.91 5.06
C VAL A 120 5.01 10.66 6.26
N THR A 121 5.13 11.50 7.29
CA THR A 121 4.34 11.40 8.53
C THR A 121 3.25 12.48 8.60
N ALA A 122 2.42 12.44 9.63
CA ALA A 122 1.42 13.47 9.90
C ALA A 122 1.51 13.95 11.36
N ALA A 123 1.10 15.21 11.61
CA ALA A 123 1.16 15.84 12.93
C ALA A 123 0.36 15.09 14.02
N ARG A 124 -0.70 14.39 13.63
CA ARG A 124 -1.51 13.53 14.53
C ARG A 124 -1.04 12.07 14.55
N GLY A 125 0.16 11.81 14.03
CA GLY A 125 0.69 10.46 13.86
C GLY A 125 0.18 9.76 12.60
N GLY A 126 0.79 8.60 12.29
CA GLY A 126 0.49 7.79 11.12
C GLY A 126 1.23 8.22 9.85
N LEU A 127 0.96 7.49 8.78
CA LEU A 127 1.59 7.62 7.47
C LEU A 127 0.53 7.98 6.43
N PRO A 128 0.27 9.27 6.19
CA PRO A 128 -0.87 9.76 5.42
C PRO A 128 -0.88 9.30 3.97
N LEU A 129 0.29 9.06 3.37
CA LEU A 129 0.40 8.62 1.98
C LEU A 129 0.41 7.09 1.83
N LEU A 130 0.67 6.33 2.92
CA LEU A 130 0.50 4.88 2.95
C LEU A 130 -0.94 4.48 3.31
N LYS A 131 -1.64 5.30 4.11
CA LYS A 131 -2.99 5.03 4.61
C LYS A 131 -3.99 4.65 3.52
N PRO A 132 -4.08 5.33 2.35
CA PRO A 132 -5.04 4.96 1.30
C PRO A 132 -4.85 3.53 0.80
N MET A 133 -3.62 3.07 0.64
CA MET A 133 -3.34 1.70 0.20
C MET A 133 -3.67 0.68 1.27
N SER A 134 -3.46 1.02 2.54
CA SER A 134 -3.90 0.18 3.67
C SER A 134 -5.42 0.08 3.75
N GLU A 135 -6.16 1.15 3.44
CA GLU A 135 -7.62 1.14 3.38
C GLU A 135 -8.13 0.25 2.24
N VAL A 136 -7.54 0.38 1.05
CA VAL A 136 -7.88 -0.47 -0.11
C VAL A 136 -7.56 -1.93 0.18
N ALA A 137 -6.37 -2.25 0.69
CA ALA A 137 -5.98 -3.62 1.01
C ALA A 137 -6.92 -4.26 2.07
N GLY A 138 -7.27 -3.50 3.12
CA GLY A 138 -8.24 -3.94 4.12
C GLY A 138 -9.60 -4.30 3.53
N ARG A 139 -10.14 -3.45 2.66
CA ARG A 139 -11.43 -3.70 1.98
C ARG A 139 -11.35 -4.88 1.03
N MET A 140 -10.28 -4.94 0.23
CA MET A 140 -10.06 -6.06 -0.69
C MET A 140 -9.92 -7.40 0.01
N SER A 141 -9.32 -7.45 1.20
CA SER A 141 -9.11 -8.73 1.92
C SER A 141 -10.40 -9.50 2.17
N VAL A 142 -11.51 -8.78 2.38
CA VAL A 142 -12.84 -9.39 2.56
C VAL A 142 -13.42 -9.83 1.21
N GLN A 143 -13.26 -9.03 0.17
CA GLN A 143 -13.73 -9.36 -1.17
C GLN A 143 -13.08 -10.64 -1.69
N VAL A 144 -11.74 -10.73 -1.64
CA VAL A 144 -11.00 -11.93 -2.06
C VAL A 144 -11.25 -13.10 -1.12
N GLY A 145 -11.32 -12.84 0.20
CA GLY A 145 -11.64 -13.86 1.19
C GLY A 145 -13.01 -14.51 0.96
N ALA A 146 -14.02 -13.71 0.60
CA ALA A 146 -15.35 -14.19 0.27
C ALA A 146 -15.33 -15.05 -1.02
N HIS A 147 -14.62 -14.59 -2.05
CA HIS A 147 -14.47 -15.32 -3.31
C HIS A 147 -13.82 -16.69 -3.12
N TYR A 148 -12.70 -16.75 -2.41
CA TYR A 148 -11.99 -18.01 -2.18
C TYR A 148 -12.68 -18.94 -1.16
N LEU A 149 -13.73 -18.50 -0.47
CA LEU A 149 -14.61 -19.39 0.30
C LEU A 149 -15.60 -20.17 -0.58
N GLU A 150 -15.77 -19.77 -1.86
CA GLU A 150 -16.62 -20.46 -2.81
C GLU A 150 -16.07 -21.85 -3.16
N LYS A 151 -16.98 -22.80 -3.43
CA LYS A 151 -16.58 -24.21 -3.63
C LYS A 151 -15.71 -24.40 -4.87
N GLU A 152 -15.99 -23.66 -5.92
CA GLU A 152 -15.27 -23.73 -7.20
C GLU A 152 -13.84 -23.17 -7.10
N GLN A 153 -13.60 -22.30 -6.09
CA GLN A 153 -12.27 -21.74 -5.79
C GLN A 153 -11.46 -22.61 -4.79
N GLY A 154 -11.91 -23.83 -4.51
CA GLY A 154 -11.29 -24.71 -3.52
C GLY A 154 -11.78 -24.48 -2.09
N GLY A 155 -12.58 -23.46 -1.85
CA GLY A 155 -13.12 -23.08 -0.55
C GLY A 155 -14.13 -24.09 0.02
N ARG A 156 -14.53 -23.85 1.27
CA ARG A 156 -15.45 -24.76 1.96
C ARG A 156 -16.93 -24.56 1.60
N GLY A 157 -17.27 -23.65 0.69
CA GLY A 157 -18.66 -23.38 0.26
C GLY A 157 -19.46 -22.65 1.33
N VAL A 158 -18.91 -21.59 1.92
CA VAL A 158 -19.54 -20.81 3.00
C VAL A 158 -19.76 -19.37 2.55
N LEU A 159 -20.99 -18.90 2.65
CA LEU A 159 -21.35 -17.50 2.41
C LEU A 159 -21.06 -16.66 3.67
N LEU A 160 -20.37 -15.53 3.54
CA LEU A 160 -19.98 -14.69 4.67
C LEU A 160 -21.17 -14.26 5.53
N GLY A 161 -22.25 -13.82 4.94
CA GLY A 161 -23.43 -13.32 5.67
C GLY A 161 -24.40 -14.39 6.14
N GLY A 162 -24.19 -15.65 5.77
CA GLY A 162 -25.20 -16.70 5.96
C GLY A 162 -26.49 -16.38 5.21
N VAL A 163 -27.58 -17.05 5.59
CA VAL A 163 -28.96 -16.75 5.13
C VAL A 163 -29.91 -17.03 6.31
N PRO A 164 -31.20 -16.62 6.25
CA PRO A 164 -32.14 -16.97 7.31
C PRO A 164 -32.13 -18.47 7.62
N GLY A 165 -31.89 -18.82 8.88
CA GLY A 165 -31.73 -20.20 9.37
C GLY A 165 -30.32 -20.77 9.25
N VAL A 166 -29.35 -20.07 8.61
CA VAL A 166 -27.94 -20.47 8.51
C VAL A 166 -27.06 -19.36 9.07
N ALA A 167 -26.26 -19.69 10.08
CA ALA A 167 -25.37 -18.72 10.74
C ALA A 167 -24.33 -18.12 9.77
N PRO A 168 -23.92 -16.85 9.96
CA PRO A 168 -22.88 -16.22 9.18
C PRO A 168 -21.50 -16.87 9.41
N ALA A 169 -20.59 -16.64 8.48
CA ALA A 169 -19.21 -17.06 8.60
C ALA A 169 -18.48 -16.28 9.69
N LYS A 170 -17.56 -16.95 10.39
CA LYS A 170 -16.67 -16.34 11.37
C LYS A 170 -15.46 -15.76 10.68
N VAL A 171 -15.24 -14.46 10.87
CA VAL A 171 -14.09 -13.71 10.34
C VAL A 171 -13.23 -13.27 11.53
N ALA A 172 -11.98 -13.70 11.55
CA ALA A 172 -10.99 -13.25 12.53
C ALA A 172 -10.01 -12.28 11.86
N ILE A 173 -9.89 -11.07 12.41
CA ILE A 173 -8.98 -10.03 11.89
C ILE A 173 -7.88 -9.83 12.93
N LEU A 174 -6.64 -10.09 12.53
CA LEU A 174 -5.45 -9.95 13.37
C LEU A 174 -4.80 -8.60 13.10
N GLY A 175 -4.96 -7.67 14.04
CA GLY A 175 -4.54 -6.28 13.97
C GLY A 175 -5.69 -5.31 13.73
N GLY A 176 -5.85 -4.36 14.64
CA GLY A 176 -6.88 -3.31 14.62
C GLY A 176 -6.43 -2.00 13.97
N GLY A 177 -5.35 -2.02 13.17
CA GLY A 177 -4.85 -0.86 12.43
C GLY A 177 -5.76 -0.42 11.29
N VAL A 178 -5.23 0.41 10.38
CA VAL A 178 -6.01 0.94 9.23
C VAL A 178 -6.61 -0.18 8.39
N SER A 179 -5.80 -1.16 7.99
CA SER A 179 -6.27 -2.29 7.17
C SER A 179 -7.30 -3.15 7.90
N GLY A 180 -7.06 -3.45 9.18
CA GLY A 180 -7.99 -4.26 9.97
C GLY A 180 -9.35 -3.61 10.17
N VAL A 181 -9.40 -2.30 10.43
CA VAL A 181 -10.67 -1.54 10.53
C VAL A 181 -11.43 -1.57 9.21
N ASN A 182 -10.74 -1.35 8.09
CA ASN A 182 -11.38 -1.37 6.78
C ASN A 182 -11.86 -2.78 6.39
N ALA A 183 -11.12 -3.82 6.76
CA ALA A 183 -11.58 -5.21 6.64
C ALA A 183 -12.84 -5.45 7.49
N ALA A 184 -12.84 -5.00 8.75
CA ALA A 184 -14.01 -5.15 9.62
C ALA A 184 -15.25 -4.44 9.07
N GLN A 185 -15.11 -3.21 8.55
CA GLN A 185 -16.23 -2.49 7.93
C GLN A 185 -16.86 -3.27 6.78
N MET A 186 -16.04 -3.88 5.92
CA MET A 186 -16.55 -4.69 4.81
C MET A 186 -17.20 -5.99 5.29
N ALA A 187 -16.55 -6.69 6.21
CA ALA A 187 -17.07 -7.94 6.74
C ALA A 187 -18.40 -7.74 7.49
N VAL A 188 -18.52 -6.66 8.27
CA VAL A 188 -19.77 -6.23 8.92
C VAL A 188 -20.84 -5.89 7.88
N GLY A 189 -20.48 -5.13 6.83
CA GLY A 189 -21.38 -4.82 5.72
C GLY A 189 -21.93 -6.08 5.02
N MET A 190 -21.14 -7.14 4.95
CA MET A 190 -21.53 -8.45 4.45
C MET A 190 -22.20 -9.33 5.51
N ARG A 191 -22.49 -8.80 6.71
CA ARG A 191 -23.15 -9.49 7.84
C ARG A 191 -22.38 -10.69 8.39
N ALA A 192 -21.06 -10.72 8.28
CA ALA A 192 -20.23 -11.77 8.88
C ALA A 192 -20.18 -11.66 10.42
N ASP A 193 -19.85 -12.75 11.11
CA ASP A 193 -19.53 -12.75 12.55
C ASP A 193 -18.07 -12.37 12.73
N VAL A 194 -17.82 -11.07 13.04
CA VAL A 194 -16.48 -10.46 13.02
C VAL A 194 -15.90 -10.32 14.41
N THR A 195 -14.63 -10.72 14.56
CA THR A 195 -13.84 -10.45 15.76
C THR A 195 -12.49 -9.83 15.36
N ILE A 196 -12.13 -8.70 15.96
CA ILE A 196 -10.81 -8.07 15.81
C ILE A 196 -9.94 -8.41 17.00
N TYR A 197 -8.69 -8.79 16.74
CA TYR A 197 -7.66 -9.10 17.73
C TYR A 197 -6.56 -8.06 17.68
N ASP A 198 -6.26 -7.41 18.82
CA ASP A 198 -5.15 -6.46 18.94
C ASP A 198 -4.45 -6.60 20.30
N ILE A 199 -3.19 -6.17 20.40
CA ILE A 199 -2.44 -6.17 21.66
C ILE A 199 -2.64 -4.88 22.46
N SER A 200 -3.20 -3.83 21.87
CA SER A 200 -3.46 -2.55 22.50
C SER A 200 -4.88 -2.50 23.06
N ASN A 201 -5.02 -2.47 24.38
CA ASN A 201 -6.33 -2.32 25.02
C ASN A 201 -6.99 -0.98 24.67
N ASP A 202 -6.23 0.09 24.52
CA ASP A 202 -6.77 1.40 24.10
C ASP A 202 -7.36 1.30 22.69
N ARG A 203 -6.64 0.60 21.78
CA ARG A 203 -7.16 0.37 20.43
C ARG A 203 -8.41 -0.49 20.41
N LEU A 204 -8.47 -1.53 21.24
CA LEU A 204 -9.67 -2.35 21.39
C LEU A 204 -10.85 -1.55 21.91
N ALA A 205 -10.63 -0.63 22.88
CA ALA A 205 -11.68 0.25 23.39
C ALA A 205 -12.19 1.24 22.30
N GLU A 206 -11.28 1.85 21.51
CA GLU A 206 -11.68 2.68 20.37
C GLU A 206 -12.52 1.91 19.34
N LEU A 207 -12.14 0.66 19.03
CA LEU A 207 -12.86 -0.19 18.08
C LEU A 207 -14.23 -0.60 18.62
N ASP A 208 -14.33 -0.92 19.91
CA ASP A 208 -15.58 -1.24 20.58
C ASP A 208 -16.57 -0.06 20.51
N MET A 209 -16.09 1.13 20.80
CA MET A 209 -16.89 2.36 20.68
C MET A 209 -17.29 2.65 19.22
N PHE A 210 -16.38 2.45 18.26
CA PHE A 210 -16.62 2.76 16.85
C PHE A 210 -17.64 1.81 16.19
N PHE A 211 -17.50 0.50 16.44
CA PHE A 211 -18.36 -0.53 15.83
C PHE A 211 -19.55 -0.91 16.70
N SER A 212 -19.56 -0.52 17.99
CA SER A 212 -20.58 -0.93 18.93
C SER A 212 -20.77 -2.47 18.92
N SER A 213 -21.99 -2.96 18.95
CA SER A 213 -22.31 -4.39 18.96
C SER A 213 -22.08 -5.13 17.63
N GLN A 214 -21.59 -4.45 16.58
CA GLN A 214 -21.42 -5.05 15.25
C GLN A 214 -20.24 -6.00 15.15
N ILE A 215 -19.24 -5.84 16.03
CA ILE A 215 -18.06 -6.71 16.10
C ILE A 215 -17.83 -7.16 17.54
N LYS A 216 -16.91 -8.10 17.68
CA LYS A 216 -16.28 -8.44 18.95
C LYS A 216 -14.83 -7.98 18.92
N THR A 217 -14.33 -7.54 20.06
CA THR A 217 -12.92 -7.24 20.26
C THR A 217 -12.30 -8.26 21.22
N ALA A 218 -11.05 -8.62 21.00
CA ALA A 218 -10.34 -9.56 21.86
C ALA A 218 -8.84 -9.22 21.93
N TYR A 219 -8.24 -9.40 23.10
CA TYR A 219 -6.80 -9.26 23.26
C TYR A 219 -6.06 -10.38 22.52
N ALA A 220 -5.08 -10.02 21.70
CA ALA A 220 -4.37 -10.92 20.79
C ALA A 220 -3.31 -11.78 21.50
N SER A 221 -3.72 -12.53 22.55
CA SER A 221 -2.84 -13.53 23.12
C SER A 221 -2.66 -14.74 22.19
N LYS A 222 -1.55 -15.46 22.29
CA LYS A 222 -1.30 -16.66 21.48
C LYS A 222 -2.44 -17.68 21.59
N ALA A 223 -2.99 -17.88 22.80
CA ALA A 223 -4.12 -18.79 23.02
C ALA A 223 -5.41 -18.27 22.32
N ALA A 224 -5.71 -16.98 22.41
CA ALA A 224 -6.88 -16.38 21.77
C ALA A 224 -6.78 -16.49 20.23
N ILE A 225 -5.60 -16.20 19.66
CA ILE A 225 -5.34 -16.35 18.21
C ILE A 225 -5.53 -17.82 17.80
N ALA A 226 -4.96 -18.78 18.52
CA ALA A 226 -5.10 -20.21 18.22
C ALA A 226 -6.58 -20.66 18.23
N ALA A 227 -7.36 -20.23 19.22
CA ALA A 227 -8.79 -20.53 19.30
C ALA A 227 -9.57 -19.86 18.15
N ALA A 228 -9.23 -18.64 17.79
CA ALA A 228 -9.82 -17.91 16.67
C ALA A 228 -9.59 -18.63 15.34
N VAL A 229 -8.33 -18.93 15.04
CA VAL A 229 -7.89 -19.58 13.80
C VAL A 229 -8.58 -20.93 13.61
N LYS A 230 -8.64 -21.76 14.66
CA LYS A 230 -9.34 -23.06 14.64
C LYS A 230 -10.83 -22.93 14.23
N ASN A 231 -11.49 -21.85 14.63
CA ASN A 231 -12.95 -21.70 14.46
C ASN A 231 -13.33 -20.82 13.25
N ALA A 232 -12.40 -20.04 12.72
CA ALA A 232 -12.66 -19.12 11.64
C ALA A 232 -12.94 -19.82 10.30
N HIS A 233 -13.65 -19.13 9.42
CA HIS A 233 -13.79 -19.45 8.00
C HIS A 233 -12.85 -18.58 7.17
N LEU A 234 -12.65 -17.33 7.61
CA LEU A 234 -11.73 -16.36 7.02
C LEU A 234 -10.87 -15.76 8.14
N VAL A 235 -9.56 -15.77 7.95
CA VAL A 235 -8.60 -15.06 8.82
C VAL A 235 -7.89 -14.01 7.99
N ILE A 236 -7.85 -12.78 8.48
CA ILE A 236 -7.20 -11.66 7.82
C ILE A 236 -6.03 -11.20 8.68
N GLY A 237 -4.81 -11.30 8.15
CA GLY A 237 -3.60 -10.76 8.75
C GLY A 237 -3.42 -9.30 8.37
N ALA A 238 -3.61 -8.39 9.32
CA ALA A 238 -3.63 -6.94 9.10
C ALA A 238 -2.66 -6.19 10.04
N VAL A 239 -1.58 -6.86 10.45
CA VAL A 239 -0.55 -6.28 11.32
C VAL A 239 0.50 -5.60 10.47
N LEU A 240 0.80 -4.35 10.79
CA LEU A 240 1.90 -3.59 10.19
C LEU A 240 2.79 -3.06 11.31
N VAL A 241 4.09 -3.37 11.23
CA VAL A 241 5.11 -2.79 12.10
C VAL A 241 5.95 -1.84 11.26
N PRO A 242 5.87 -0.52 11.48
CA PRO A 242 6.64 0.44 10.69
C PRO A 242 8.14 0.15 10.74
N GLY A 243 8.76 -0.02 9.58
CA GLY A 243 10.21 -0.25 9.46
C GLY A 243 10.71 -1.63 9.92
N ALA A 244 9.82 -2.60 10.18
CA ALA A 244 10.22 -3.95 10.61
C ALA A 244 9.40 -5.03 9.93
N ALA A 245 9.91 -6.27 9.98
CA ALA A 245 9.16 -7.44 9.53
C ALA A 245 7.92 -7.68 10.39
N ALA A 246 6.84 -8.16 9.77
CA ALA A 246 5.62 -8.54 10.50
C ALA A 246 5.90 -9.73 11.43
N PRO A 247 5.36 -9.72 12.68
CA PRO A 247 5.49 -10.85 13.58
C PRO A 247 4.67 -12.05 13.07
N LYS A 248 5.20 -13.27 13.23
CA LYS A 248 4.47 -14.49 12.87
C LYS A 248 3.43 -14.83 13.94
N LEU A 249 2.18 -14.42 13.71
CA LEU A 249 1.07 -14.57 14.65
C LEU A 249 0.38 -15.93 14.55
N VAL A 250 0.32 -16.51 13.34
CA VAL A 250 -0.29 -17.82 13.09
C VAL A 250 0.81 -18.80 12.70
N THR A 251 1.00 -19.83 13.55
CA THR A 251 1.99 -20.88 13.30
C THR A 251 1.44 -21.93 12.33
N ARG A 252 2.32 -22.72 11.73
CA ARG A 252 1.92 -23.84 10.88
C ARG A 252 1.04 -24.86 11.64
N ASP A 253 1.30 -25.08 12.92
CA ASP A 253 0.47 -25.98 13.72
C ASP A 253 -0.93 -25.41 13.98
N MET A 254 -1.09 -24.11 14.10
CA MET A 254 -2.42 -23.48 14.14
C MET A 254 -3.14 -23.66 12.80
N VAL A 255 -2.47 -23.50 11.65
CA VAL A 255 -3.05 -23.73 10.32
C VAL A 255 -3.61 -25.14 10.19
N LYS A 256 -2.89 -26.15 10.65
CA LYS A 256 -3.37 -27.57 10.66
C LYS A 256 -4.67 -27.78 11.44
N THR A 257 -4.98 -26.89 12.40
CA THR A 257 -6.23 -26.98 13.18
C THR A 257 -7.42 -26.34 12.49
N MET A 258 -7.20 -25.59 11.42
CA MET A 258 -8.24 -24.87 10.68
C MET A 258 -9.19 -25.83 9.96
N LYS A 259 -10.35 -25.32 9.65
CA LYS A 259 -11.32 -26.07 8.85
C LYS A 259 -10.82 -26.15 7.40
N ARG A 260 -10.88 -27.33 6.81
CA ARG A 260 -10.52 -27.52 5.41
C ARG A 260 -11.32 -26.57 4.48
N GLY A 261 -10.65 -25.91 3.57
CA GLY A 261 -11.22 -24.90 2.69
C GLY A 261 -11.52 -23.57 3.37
N ALA A 262 -11.01 -23.34 4.59
CA ALA A 262 -10.94 -22.01 5.18
C ALA A 262 -9.89 -21.17 4.44
N VAL A 263 -9.98 -19.84 4.55
CA VAL A 263 -9.14 -18.89 3.83
C VAL A 263 -8.31 -18.04 4.79
N LEU A 264 -7.02 -17.90 4.49
CA LEU A 264 -6.10 -16.95 5.09
C LEU A 264 -5.77 -15.85 4.08
N VAL A 265 -5.97 -14.59 4.44
CA VAL A 265 -5.55 -13.43 3.63
C VAL A 265 -4.48 -12.67 4.39
N ASP A 266 -3.27 -12.63 3.85
CA ASP A 266 -2.13 -11.95 4.49
C ASP A 266 -1.87 -10.59 3.85
N ILE A 267 -2.43 -9.52 4.43
CA ILE A 267 -2.18 -8.14 3.97
C ILE A 267 -0.73 -7.72 4.29
N ALA A 268 -0.12 -8.31 5.32
CA ALA A 268 1.23 -7.99 5.76
C ALA A 268 2.33 -8.62 4.89
N ILE A 269 1.97 -9.26 3.77
CA ILE A 269 2.90 -10.03 2.93
C ILE A 269 4.09 -9.21 2.43
N ASP A 270 3.89 -7.93 2.12
CA ASP A 270 4.96 -7.01 1.70
C ASP A 270 6.04 -6.81 2.80
N GLN A 271 5.71 -7.14 4.06
CA GLN A 271 6.64 -7.16 5.20
C GLN A 271 6.98 -8.58 5.67
N GLY A 272 6.93 -9.55 4.77
CA GLY A 272 7.22 -10.95 5.04
C GLY A 272 6.04 -11.79 5.55
N GLY A 273 4.86 -11.18 5.71
CA GLY A 273 3.63 -11.84 6.16
C GLY A 273 3.58 -12.15 7.65
N CYS A 274 2.37 -12.22 8.21
CA CYS A 274 2.15 -12.52 9.63
C CYS A 274 1.76 -13.98 9.91
N PHE A 275 1.75 -14.85 8.89
CA PHE A 275 1.60 -16.29 9.06
C PHE A 275 2.91 -17.02 8.74
N GLU A 276 3.25 -18.08 9.48
CA GLU A 276 4.47 -18.87 9.21
C GLU A 276 4.44 -19.52 7.83
N THR A 277 3.24 -19.85 7.35
CA THR A 277 3.01 -20.51 6.06
C THR A 277 2.92 -19.55 4.88
N SER A 278 2.93 -18.23 5.11
CA SER A 278 2.84 -17.22 4.06
C SER A 278 4.11 -17.15 3.21
N HIS A 279 3.93 -17.06 1.91
CA HIS A 279 4.92 -16.60 0.94
C HIS A 279 4.23 -15.72 -0.09
N ALA A 280 4.96 -14.75 -0.67
CA ALA A 280 4.39 -13.82 -1.62
C ALA A 280 3.90 -14.53 -2.89
N THR A 281 2.71 -14.15 -3.34
CA THR A 281 2.09 -14.57 -4.60
C THR A 281 1.86 -13.37 -5.51
N THR A 282 1.39 -13.60 -6.72
CA THR A 282 1.13 -12.58 -7.73
C THR A 282 -0.36 -12.52 -8.08
N HIS A 283 -0.78 -11.51 -8.82
CA HIS A 283 -2.16 -11.44 -9.33
C HIS A 283 -2.48 -12.52 -10.37
N GLU A 284 -1.47 -13.11 -11.03
CA GLU A 284 -1.65 -14.22 -11.99
C GLU A 284 -1.87 -15.56 -11.29
N ASP A 285 -1.17 -15.80 -10.18
CA ASP A 285 -1.29 -17.01 -9.35
C ASP A 285 -1.47 -16.58 -7.88
N PRO A 286 -2.70 -16.16 -7.51
CA PRO A 286 -2.91 -15.41 -6.27
C PRO A 286 -3.00 -16.27 -5.01
N VAL A 287 -3.23 -17.58 -5.14
CA VAL A 287 -3.46 -18.46 -3.99
C VAL A 287 -2.65 -19.74 -4.05
N PHE A 288 -2.40 -20.31 -2.88
CA PHE A 288 -1.87 -21.65 -2.72
C PHE A 288 -2.53 -22.34 -1.52
N GLU A 289 -2.45 -23.66 -1.45
CA GLU A 289 -3.01 -24.45 -0.38
C GLU A 289 -1.92 -25.01 0.55
N VAL A 290 -2.11 -24.87 1.86
CA VAL A 290 -1.29 -25.53 2.89
C VAL A 290 -2.20 -26.21 3.90
N ASP A 291 -2.00 -27.51 4.13
CA ASP A 291 -2.75 -28.31 5.10
C ASP A 291 -4.29 -28.19 4.91
N GLY A 292 -4.77 -28.04 3.66
CA GLY A 292 -6.19 -27.90 3.32
C GLY A 292 -6.76 -26.50 3.50
N VAL A 293 -5.91 -25.48 3.72
CA VAL A 293 -6.28 -24.07 3.91
C VAL A 293 -5.75 -23.24 2.76
N ILE A 294 -6.60 -22.40 2.18
CA ILE A 294 -6.26 -21.52 1.07
C ILE A 294 -5.58 -20.28 1.62
N HIS A 295 -4.43 -19.94 1.03
CA HIS A 295 -3.66 -18.75 1.36
C HIS A 295 -3.71 -17.76 0.20
N TYR A 296 -4.18 -16.54 0.44
CA TYR A 296 -4.09 -15.41 -0.47
C TYR A 296 -3.02 -14.45 0.07
N CYS A 297 -1.89 -14.38 -0.61
CA CYS A 297 -0.71 -13.64 -0.16
C CYS A 297 -0.14 -12.76 -1.29
N VAL A 298 -1.04 -12.13 -2.07
CA VAL A 298 -0.64 -11.30 -3.21
C VAL A 298 0.06 -10.04 -2.74
N ALA A 299 1.31 -9.88 -3.15
CA ALA A 299 2.03 -8.63 -2.99
C ALA A 299 1.37 -7.52 -3.83
N ASN A 300 1.30 -6.31 -3.27
CA ASN A 300 0.63 -5.19 -3.95
C ASN A 300 -0.87 -5.41 -4.20
N MET A 301 -1.60 -5.95 -3.23
CA MET A 301 -3.06 -6.12 -3.32
C MET A 301 -3.80 -4.92 -3.93
N PRO A 302 -3.50 -3.65 -3.55
CA PRO A 302 -4.18 -2.48 -4.13
C PRO A 302 -4.05 -2.34 -5.65
N GLY A 303 -3.04 -2.94 -6.27
CA GLY A 303 -2.86 -2.95 -7.73
C GLY A 303 -4.00 -3.62 -8.49
N ALA A 304 -4.67 -4.62 -7.90
CA ALA A 304 -5.80 -5.30 -8.52
C ALA A 304 -7.04 -4.41 -8.72
N VAL A 305 -7.17 -3.34 -7.93
CA VAL A 305 -8.25 -2.35 -8.06
C VAL A 305 -7.66 -0.98 -8.39
N ALA A 306 -6.88 -0.96 -9.46
CA ALA A 306 -6.02 0.14 -9.84
C ALA A 306 -6.74 1.49 -9.93
N ARG A 307 -7.96 1.53 -10.49
CA ARG A 307 -8.75 2.77 -10.60
C ARG A 307 -9.08 3.36 -9.22
N THR A 308 -9.64 2.56 -8.31
CA THR A 308 -9.92 2.99 -6.92
C THR A 308 -8.65 3.43 -6.22
N SER A 309 -7.58 2.64 -6.35
CA SER A 309 -6.28 2.89 -5.71
C SER A 309 -5.61 4.16 -6.22
N ALA A 310 -5.66 4.45 -7.53
CA ALA A 310 -5.09 5.65 -8.12
C ALA A 310 -5.80 6.91 -7.58
N PHE A 311 -7.12 6.95 -7.56
CA PHE A 311 -7.86 8.07 -6.99
C PHE A 311 -7.60 8.26 -5.49
N ALA A 312 -7.64 7.17 -4.71
CA ALA A 312 -7.37 7.23 -3.28
C ALA A 312 -5.96 7.76 -2.98
N LEU A 313 -4.97 7.31 -3.75
CA LEU A 313 -3.58 7.76 -3.62
C LEU A 313 -3.45 9.23 -4.04
N ASN A 314 -3.97 9.60 -5.21
CA ASN A 314 -3.90 10.98 -5.72
C ASN A 314 -4.53 11.99 -4.77
N ASN A 315 -5.68 11.68 -4.18
CA ASN A 315 -6.32 12.54 -3.18
C ASN A 315 -5.42 12.81 -1.96
N ALA A 316 -4.56 11.86 -1.60
CA ALA A 316 -3.61 12.01 -0.49
C ALA A 316 -2.31 12.70 -0.92
N THR A 317 -1.79 12.39 -2.13
CA THR A 317 -0.47 12.87 -2.59
C THR A 317 -0.54 14.27 -3.19
N LEU A 318 -1.66 14.67 -3.80
CA LEU A 318 -1.81 15.97 -4.48
C LEU A 318 -1.44 17.19 -3.61
N PRO A 319 -1.87 17.31 -2.33
CA PRO A 319 -1.47 18.45 -1.50
C PRO A 319 0.06 18.55 -1.30
N PHE A 320 0.74 17.41 -1.24
CA PHE A 320 2.20 17.37 -1.11
C PHE A 320 2.88 17.66 -2.45
N ALA A 321 2.35 17.13 -3.55
CA ALA A 321 2.84 17.43 -4.90
C ALA A 321 2.73 18.92 -5.21
N LEU A 322 1.61 19.57 -4.90
CA LEU A 322 1.42 21.02 -5.00
C LEU A 322 2.43 21.79 -4.13
N LYS A 323 2.65 21.36 -2.88
CA LYS A 323 3.62 22.00 -1.98
C LYS A 323 5.04 21.90 -2.54
N LEU A 324 5.44 20.72 -3.03
CA LEU A 324 6.75 20.49 -3.66
C LEU A 324 6.88 21.31 -4.94
N ALA A 325 5.86 21.37 -5.76
CA ALA A 325 5.86 22.12 -7.01
C ALA A 325 5.94 23.65 -6.78
N ASN A 326 5.19 24.18 -5.81
CA ASN A 326 5.13 25.61 -5.51
C ASN A 326 6.41 26.14 -4.87
N LEU A 327 7.01 25.38 -3.96
CA LEU A 327 8.11 25.84 -3.12
C LEU A 327 9.48 25.29 -3.55
N GLY A 328 9.51 24.23 -4.34
CA GLY A 328 10.69 23.38 -4.51
C GLY A 328 10.93 22.47 -3.29
N ALA A 329 11.64 21.35 -3.50
CA ALA A 329 11.77 20.30 -2.48
C ALA A 329 12.39 20.80 -1.17
N GLU A 330 13.50 21.54 -1.24
CA GLU A 330 14.20 21.99 -0.02
C GLU A 330 13.32 22.94 0.82
N ALA A 331 12.70 23.95 0.21
CA ALA A 331 11.84 24.88 0.93
C ALA A 331 10.56 24.22 1.45
N ALA A 332 9.98 23.30 0.69
CA ALA A 332 8.80 22.54 1.10
C ALA A 332 9.09 21.67 2.34
N MET A 333 10.23 20.98 2.37
CA MET A 333 10.66 20.17 3.51
C MET A 333 11.03 21.02 4.74
N LYS A 334 11.64 22.21 4.54
CA LYS A 334 11.89 23.18 5.64
C LYS A 334 10.59 23.65 6.27
N ALA A 335 9.59 23.92 5.47
CA ALA A 335 8.28 24.38 5.93
C ALA A 335 7.43 23.27 6.56
N ASP A 336 7.73 22.00 6.26
CA ASP A 336 6.94 20.85 6.71
C ASP A 336 7.85 19.69 7.15
N PRO A 337 8.13 19.55 8.45
CA PRO A 337 8.98 18.49 8.98
C PRO A 337 8.38 17.09 8.74
N HIS A 338 7.07 16.98 8.56
CA HIS A 338 6.41 15.71 8.25
C HIS A 338 6.68 15.27 6.81
N LEU A 339 6.70 16.21 5.86
CA LEU A 339 7.15 15.97 4.50
C LEU A 339 8.65 15.64 4.46
N ALA A 340 9.46 16.33 5.28
CA ALA A 340 10.90 16.06 5.37
C ALA A 340 11.22 14.63 5.82
N ASN A 341 10.37 14.00 6.64
CA ASN A 341 10.49 12.59 7.01
C ASN A 341 10.34 11.65 5.79
N GLY A 342 9.77 12.14 4.68
CA GLY A 342 9.72 11.44 3.40
C GLY A 342 11.07 11.34 2.69
N LEU A 343 12.04 12.16 3.04
CA LEU A 343 13.33 12.21 2.35
C LEU A 343 14.16 10.95 2.60
N ASN A 344 14.34 10.15 1.57
CA ASN A 344 15.10 8.90 1.65
C ASN A 344 16.48 9.00 1.01
N VAL A 345 16.61 9.71 -0.14
CA VAL A 345 17.90 9.94 -0.80
C VAL A 345 18.02 11.43 -1.12
N TYR A 346 19.19 12.00 -0.82
CA TYR A 346 19.47 13.41 -1.06
C TYR A 346 20.92 13.62 -1.49
N LYS A 347 21.12 14.22 -2.66
CA LYS A 347 22.48 14.56 -3.20
C LYS A 347 23.45 13.37 -3.07
N GLY A 348 23.00 12.17 -3.44
CA GLY A 348 23.84 10.97 -3.47
C GLY A 348 24.04 10.27 -2.11
N LYS A 349 23.29 10.65 -1.07
CA LYS A 349 23.37 10.07 0.27
C LYS A 349 22.03 9.52 0.73
N ILE A 350 22.05 8.47 1.55
CA ILE A 350 20.85 8.01 2.25
C ILE A 350 20.54 8.97 3.39
N ALA A 351 19.35 9.56 3.36
CA ALA A 351 18.90 10.55 4.35
C ALA A 351 17.90 9.97 5.37
N PHE A 352 17.43 8.73 5.17
CA PHE A 352 16.52 8.03 6.07
C PHE A 352 17.28 6.94 6.85
N LYS A 353 17.39 7.11 8.17
CA LYS A 353 18.27 6.30 9.01
C LYS A 353 17.96 4.80 8.96
N ALA A 354 16.69 4.41 9.02
CA ALA A 354 16.31 2.99 9.00
C ALA A 354 16.78 2.28 7.72
N VAL A 355 16.63 2.93 6.56
CA VAL A 355 17.12 2.39 5.27
C VAL A 355 18.65 2.24 5.28
N ALA A 356 19.37 3.22 5.82
CA ALA A 356 20.82 3.14 5.91
C ALA A 356 21.28 1.98 6.80
N ASP A 357 20.63 1.80 7.95
CA ASP A 357 20.92 0.73 8.90
C ASP A 357 20.63 -0.65 8.28
N ASP A 358 19.45 -0.85 7.69
CA ASP A 358 19.02 -2.12 7.07
C ASP A 358 19.94 -2.54 5.92
N LEU A 359 20.35 -1.57 5.09
CA LEU A 359 21.19 -1.85 3.92
C LEU A 359 22.69 -1.78 4.20
N SER A 360 23.09 -1.39 5.41
CA SER A 360 24.49 -1.09 5.78
C SER A 360 25.12 -0.10 4.80
N LEU A 361 24.43 1.03 4.56
CA LEU A 361 24.87 2.12 3.70
C LEU A 361 25.18 3.39 4.54
N PRO A 362 26.05 4.30 4.05
CA PRO A 362 26.34 5.54 4.75
C PRO A 362 25.09 6.41 4.92
N TYR A 363 24.83 6.81 6.16
CA TYR A 363 23.75 7.72 6.53
C TYR A 363 24.24 9.17 6.59
N GLN A 364 23.44 10.09 6.08
CA GLN A 364 23.65 11.53 6.26
C GLN A 364 22.30 12.20 6.53
N ALA A 365 22.11 12.65 7.76
CA ALA A 365 20.90 13.40 8.11
C ALA A 365 20.80 14.68 7.26
N TRP A 366 19.58 14.95 6.78
CA TRP A 366 19.26 16.23 6.16
C TRP A 366 19.23 17.33 7.23
N GLN A 367 19.90 18.46 6.98
CA GLN A 367 20.05 19.53 7.98
C GLN A 367 19.21 20.78 7.66
N GLY A 368 18.28 20.69 6.68
CA GLY A 368 17.34 21.79 6.38
C GLY A 368 17.91 22.93 5.56
#